data_1cf5981e9b433cd80fbfa4f99299f625
#
_entry.id   1cf5981e9b433cd80fbfa4f99299f625
#
_cell.length_a   1.000
_cell.length_b   1.000
_cell.length_c   1.000
_cell.angle_alpha   90.00
_cell.angle_beta   90.00
_cell.angle_gamma   90.00
#
_symmetry.space_group_name_H-M   'P 1'
#
loop_
_entity.id
_entity.type
_entity.pdbx_description
1 polymer ?
#
loop_
_entity_poly.entity_id
_entity_poly.type
_entity_poly.pdbx_seq_one_letter_code
_entity_poly.pdbx_strand_id
1 'polypeptide(L)'
;MRRFIFAVAAFLSVFAFTANAQMEQLPNDPAVRKGKLDNGMTYYIMHNENPAGRAEFYLSTNVGAIQETPDQDGLAHFLEHMCFNGTKNFPGKGIINYLQSIGASFGGNVNAATGVEQTTYELMNIPLVRQTVIDTCLLILHDYSHFVTCDPKEIDAERGVIIEERRQRRDANWRMHEKTLPYYYGDTKYGSCTLIGSQENLETF
;
A
#
# COMPACT_ATOMS: atom_id res chain seq x y z
N MET A 1 -7.37 -45.78 -38.15
CA MET A 1 -6.81 -45.27 -36.86
C MET A 1 -5.55 -44.42 -37.03
N ARG A 2 -4.47 -44.83 -37.74
CA ARG A 2 -3.24 -44.04 -37.88
C ARG A 2 -3.45 -42.63 -38.52
N ARG A 3 -4.33 -42.47 -39.50
CA ARG A 3 -4.61 -41.16 -40.15
C ARG A 3 -5.39 -40.19 -39.23
N PHE A 4 -6.18 -40.70 -38.32
CA PHE A 4 -6.92 -39.89 -37.33
C PHE A 4 -6.00 -39.36 -36.24
N ILE A 5 -4.99 -40.13 -35.84
CA ILE A 5 -4.02 -39.72 -34.81
C ILE A 5 -3.13 -38.56 -35.36
N PHE A 6 -2.74 -38.61 -36.65
CA PHE A 6 -1.97 -37.54 -37.26
C PHE A 6 -2.77 -36.23 -37.41
N ALA A 7 -4.08 -36.32 -37.69
CA ALA A 7 -4.94 -35.14 -37.78
C ALA A 7 -5.16 -34.46 -36.39
N VAL A 8 -5.33 -35.24 -35.32
CA VAL A 8 -5.48 -34.76 -33.94
C VAL A 8 -4.16 -34.16 -33.43
N ALA A 9 -3.00 -34.76 -33.73
CA ALA A 9 -1.69 -34.23 -33.38
C ALA A 9 -1.37 -32.93 -34.12
N ALA A 10 -1.74 -32.80 -35.40
CA ALA A 10 -1.58 -31.57 -36.17
C ALA A 10 -2.50 -30.43 -35.65
N PHE A 11 -3.72 -30.77 -35.21
CA PHE A 11 -4.64 -29.80 -34.63
C PHE A 11 -4.16 -29.29 -33.27
N LEU A 12 -3.61 -30.17 -32.43
CA LEU A 12 -3.03 -29.81 -31.12
C LEU A 12 -1.76 -28.97 -31.27
N SER A 13 -0.94 -29.21 -32.29
CA SER A 13 0.25 -28.40 -32.53
C SER A 13 -0.07 -26.98 -33.05
N VAL A 14 -1.15 -26.80 -33.80
CA VAL A 14 -1.62 -25.46 -34.22
C VAL A 14 -2.15 -24.66 -33.00
N PHE A 15 -2.85 -25.32 -32.07
CA PHE A 15 -3.29 -24.66 -30.85
C PHE A 15 -2.15 -24.31 -29.88
N ALA A 16 -1.08 -25.09 -29.85
CA ALA A 16 0.10 -24.77 -29.03
C ALA A 16 0.88 -23.55 -29.53
N PHE A 17 0.83 -23.27 -30.84
CA PHE A 17 1.47 -22.06 -31.40
C PHE A 17 0.67 -20.78 -31.17
N THR A 18 -0.64 -20.86 -30.95
CA THR A 18 -1.47 -19.67 -30.69
C THR A 18 -1.52 -19.27 -29.21
N ALA A 19 -1.03 -20.13 -28.30
CA ALA A 19 -1.01 -19.85 -26.85
C ALA A 19 0.12 -18.90 -26.43
N ASN A 20 1.05 -18.54 -27.32
CA ASN A 20 2.08 -17.53 -27.11
C ASN A 20 1.72 -16.17 -27.76
N ALA A 21 0.47 -15.76 -27.69
CA ALA A 21 0.12 -14.36 -27.90
C ALA A 21 0.68 -13.57 -26.72
N GLN A 22 1.98 -13.27 -26.76
CA GLN A 22 2.63 -12.32 -25.90
C GLN A 22 1.89 -11.00 -26.13
N MET A 23 1.04 -10.60 -25.18
CA MET A 23 0.37 -9.30 -25.29
C MET A 23 1.47 -8.24 -25.45
N GLU A 24 1.40 -7.49 -26.52
CA GLU A 24 2.33 -6.40 -26.77
C GLU A 24 2.25 -5.45 -25.56
N GLN A 25 3.39 -5.21 -24.94
CA GLN A 25 3.44 -4.34 -23.78
C GLN A 25 3.03 -2.94 -24.25
N LEU A 26 2.01 -2.37 -23.61
CA LEU A 26 1.58 -1.01 -23.91
C LEU A 26 2.77 -0.05 -23.77
N PRO A 27 2.92 0.92 -24.69
CA PRO A 27 3.98 1.91 -24.59
C PRO A 27 3.78 2.74 -23.32
N ASN A 28 4.89 3.09 -22.67
CA ASN A 28 4.85 4.02 -21.54
C ASN A 28 4.42 5.40 -22.04
N ASP A 29 3.65 6.12 -21.23
CA ASP A 29 3.32 7.52 -21.49
C ASP A 29 4.64 8.34 -21.53
N PRO A 30 4.94 9.04 -22.66
CA PRO A 30 6.16 9.82 -22.79
C PRO A 30 6.25 11.01 -21.81
N ALA A 31 5.14 11.45 -21.23
CA ALA A 31 5.10 12.47 -20.19
C ALA A 31 5.61 11.95 -18.82
N VAL A 32 5.62 10.63 -18.62
CA VAL A 32 6.07 10.01 -17.37
C VAL A 32 7.57 9.72 -17.42
N ARG A 33 8.32 10.35 -16.54
CA ARG A 33 9.73 10.00 -16.29
C ARG A 33 9.79 8.84 -15.31
N LYS A 34 10.30 7.70 -15.76
CA LYS A 34 10.53 6.52 -14.93
C LYS A 34 12.02 6.32 -14.73
N GLY A 35 12.41 6.00 -13.51
CA GLY A 35 13.80 5.66 -13.19
C GLY A 35 13.88 4.69 -12.01
N LYS A 36 15.12 4.34 -11.65
CA LYS A 36 15.42 3.45 -10.54
C LYS A 36 16.56 4.05 -9.73
N LEU A 37 16.43 4.08 -8.41
CA LEU A 37 17.48 4.49 -7.50
C LEU A 37 18.46 3.34 -7.26
N ASP A 38 19.66 3.65 -6.72
CA ASP A 38 20.71 2.67 -6.43
C ASP A 38 20.26 1.56 -5.46
N ASN A 39 19.34 1.90 -4.54
CA ASN A 39 18.73 0.93 -3.61
C ASN A 39 17.65 0.03 -4.25
N GLY A 40 17.38 0.19 -5.55
CA GLY A 40 16.41 -0.60 -6.29
C GLY A 40 14.99 -0.01 -6.33
N MET A 41 14.71 1.07 -5.62
CA MET A 41 13.40 1.73 -5.65
C MET A 41 13.12 2.29 -7.05
N THR A 42 11.94 2.02 -7.58
CA THR A 42 11.49 2.59 -8.85
C THR A 42 10.71 3.87 -8.56
N TYR A 43 10.98 4.92 -9.33
CA TYR A 43 10.23 6.17 -9.23
C TYR A 43 9.57 6.53 -10.56
N TYR A 44 8.47 7.29 -10.44
CA TYR A 44 7.72 7.85 -11.55
C TYR A 44 7.51 9.33 -11.27
N ILE A 45 7.79 10.19 -12.24
CA ILE A 45 7.58 11.64 -12.12
C ILE A 45 6.80 12.10 -13.36
N MET A 46 5.70 12.80 -13.13
CA MET A 46 4.91 13.42 -14.18
C MET A 46 4.67 14.89 -13.86
N HIS A 47 4.90 15.77 -14.84
CA HIS A 47 4.51 17.17 -14.72
C HIS A 47 3.02 17.33 -15.00
N ASN A 48 2.31 18.02 -14.11
CA ASN A 48 0.89 18.31 -14.24
C ASN A 48 0.61 19.74 -13.75
N GLU A 49 -0.16 20.50 -14.51
CA GLU A 49 -0.56 21.87 -14.19
C GLU A 49 -2.05 22.01 -13.81
N ASN A 50 -2.76 20.93 -13.67
CA ASN A 50 -4.16 20.94 -13.32
C ASN A 50 -4.46 20.05 -12.10
N PRO A 51 -4.69 20.66 -10.91
CA PRO A 51 -4.69 22.12 -10.64
C PRO A 51 -3.27 22.68 -10.50
N ALA A 52 -3.09 23.91 -10.98
CA ALA A 52 -1.79 24.60 -10.88
C ALA A 52 -1.39 24.87 -9.41
N GLY A 53 -0.08 24.82 -9.14
CA GLY A 53 0.47 25.09 -7.81
C GLY A 53 0.15 24.01 -6.77
N ARG A 54 -0.13 22.78 -7.23
CA ARG A 54 -0.39 21.60 -6.40
C ARG A 54 0.52 20.45 -6.81
N ALA A 55 0.80 19.57 -5.86
CA ALA A 55 1.52 18.32 -6.14
C ALA A 55 0.90 17.14 -5.39
N GLU A 56 1.18 15.97 -5.89
CA GLU A 56 0.82 14.69 -5.29
C GLU A 56 2.07 13.84 -5.12
N PHE A 57 2.16 13.16 -4.00
CA PHE A 57 3.28 12.29 -3.67
C PHE A 57 2.74 10.97 -3.16
N TYR A 58 3.29 9.88 -3.68
CA TYR A 58 2.91 8.52 -3.32
C TYR A 58 4.15 7.72 -2.98
N LEU A 59 4.08 6.96 -1.90
CA LEU A 59 5.02 5.88 -1.58
C LEU A 59 4.24 4.59 -1.48
N SER A 60 4.49 3.64 -2.37
CA SER A 60 3.91 2.31 -2.31
C SER A 60 4.98 1.28 -2.01
N THR A 61 4.75 0.46 -1.00
CA THR A 61 5.60 -0.65 -0.61
C THR A 61 4.88 -1.96 -0.88
N ASN A 62 5.59 -2.95 -1.44
CA ASN A 62 5.03 -4.29 -1.67
C ASN A 62 5.07 -5.11 -0.37
N VAL A 63 4.53 -4.53 0.69
CA VAL A 63 4.35 -5.13 2.01
C VAL A 63 2.93 -4.87 2.46
N GLY A 64 2.22 -5.91 2.83
CA GLY A 64 0.85 -5.88 3.32
C GLY A 64 0.55 -7.13 4.15
N ALA A 65 -0.70 -7.40 4.44
CA ALA A 65 -1.11 -8.49 5.31
C ALA A 65 -0.64 -9.89 4.85
N ILE A 66 -0.39 -10.11 3.56
CA ILE A 66 0.03 -11.41 3.03
C ILE A 66 1.46 -11.80 3.43
N GLN A 67 2.32 -10.84 3.76
CA GLN A 67 3.68 -11.09 4.22
C GLN A 67 3.74 -11.47 5.71
N GLU A 68 2.70 -11.17 6.47
CA GLU A 68 2.63 -11.42 7.89
C GLU A 68 2.60 -12.92 8.22
N THR A 69 3.19 -13.29 9.35
CA THR A 69 2.98 -14.59 10.00
C THR A 69 1.74 -14.50 10.92
N PRO A 70 1.16 -15.62 11.34
CA PRO A 70 -0.05 -15.58 12.19
C PRO A 70 0.08 -14.76 13.47
N ASP A 71 1.28 -14.70 14.04
CA ASP A 71 1.61 -13.87 15.22
C ASP A 71 1.87 -12.40 14.89
N GLN A 72 1.94 -12.04 13.60
CA GLN A 72 2.11 -10.70 13.08
C GLN A 72 0.84 -10.13 12.42
N ASP A 73 -0.27 -10.90 12.43
CA ASP A 73 -1.51 -10.51 11.77
C ASP A 73 -2.00 -9.14 12.28
N GLY A 74 -2.01 -8.15 11.39
CA GLY A 74 -2.32 -6.74 11.64
C GLY A 74 -1.12 -5.81 11.82
N LEU A 75 0.13 -6.31 11.83
CA LEU A 75 1.31 -5.51 12.07
C LEU A 75 1.59 -4.50 10.95
N ALA A 76 1.32 -4.86 9.68
CA ALA A 76 1.49 -3.94 8.56
C ALA A 76 0.57 -2.72 8.69
N HIS A 77 -0.68 -2.93 9.08
CA HIS A 77 -1.63 -1.85 9.34
C HIS A 77 -1.25 -1.04 10.60
N PHE A 78 -0.79 -1.70 11.63
CA PHE A 78 -0.31 -1.02 12.83
C PHE A 78 0.88 -0.10 12.51
N LEU A 79 1.85 -0.57 11.70
CA LEU A 79 2.98 0.25 11.27
C LEU A 79 2.53 1.44 10.40
N GLU A 80 1.50 1.26 9.58
CA GLU A 80 0.89 2.37 8.83
C GLU A 80 0.46 3.49 9.77
N HIS A 81 -0.27 3.19 10.85
CA HIS A 81 -0.67 4.15 11.87
C HIS A 81 0.53 4.82 12.54
N MET A 82 1.56 4.05 12.85
CA MET A 82 2.77 4.56 13.50
C MET A 82 3.53 5.57 12.64
N CYS A 83 3.42 5.52 11.32
CA CYS A 83 3.99 6.52 10.42
C CYS A 83 3.48 7.95 10.72
N PHE A 84 2.27 8.10 11.27
CA PHE A 84 1.70 9.38 11.66
C PHE A 84 1.98 9.78 13.12
N ASN A 85 2.65 8.91 13.88
CA ASN A 85 2.93 9.07 15.30
C ASN A 85 4.38 9.40 15.62
N GLY A 86 5.18 9.72 14.61
CA GLY A 86 6.54 10.23 14.76
C GLY A 86 7.57 9.50 13.92
N THR A 87 8.44 10.30 13.36
CA THR A 87 9.60 9.84 12.59
C THR A 87 10.85 10.58 13.04
N LYS A 88 12.01 10.15 12.55
CA LYS A 88 13.30 10.73 12.88
C LYS A 88 13.35 12.26 12.69
N ASN A 89 12.83 12.74 11.56
CA ASN A 89 12.88 14.16 11.23
C ASN A 89 11.62 14.92 11.68
N PHE A 90 10.55 14.21 12.03
CA PHE A 90 9.27 14.79 12.45
C PHE A 90 8.76 14.07 13.72
N PRO A 91 9.28 14.42 14.90
CA PRO A 91 8.87 13.78 16.16
C PRO A 91 7.38 13.99 16.46
N GLY A 92 6.74 12.98 17.04
CA GLY A 92 5.34 13.03 17.46
C GLY A 92 4.40 13.37 16.29
N LYS A 93 3.58 14.39 16.44
CA LYS A 93 2.66 14.87 15.39
C LYS A 93 3.31 15.86 14.40
N GLY A 94 4.63 15.88 14.30
CA GLY A 94 5.39 16.85 13.48
C GLY A 94 4.98 16.87 12.01
N ILE A 95 4.72 15.70 11.41
CA ILE A 95 4.26 15.59 10.00
C ILE A 95 2.89 16.26 9.84
N ILE A 96 1.95 15.93 10.70
CA ILE A 96 0.57 16.47 10.63
C ILE A 96 0.61 18.00 10.83
N ASN A 97 1.36 18.48 11.83
CA ASN A 97 1.51 19.90 12.09
C ASN A 97 2.13 20.66 10.91
N TYR A 98 3.18 20.08 10.29
CA TYR A 98 3.79 20.68 9.11
C TYR A 98 2.79 20.77 7.96
N LEU A 99 2.10 19.68 7.62
CA LEU A 99 1.16 19.64 6.50
C LEU A 99 -0.02 20.59 6.73
N GLN A 100 -0.54 20.69 7.95
CA GLN A 100 -1.55 21.69 8.32
C GLN A 100 -1.04 23.13 8.15
N SER A 101 0.23 23.39 8.48
CA SER A 101 0.84 24.73 8.34
C SER A 101 0.89 25.23 6.90
N ILE A 102 0.83 24.33 5.92
CA ILE A 102 0.80 24.65 4.49
C ILE A 102 -0.59 24.52 3.87
N GLY A 103 -1.63 24.30 4.70
CA GLY A 103 -3.01 24.23 4.26
C GLY A 103 -3.47 22.85 3.76
N ALA A 104 -2.73 21.79 4.10
CA ALA A 104 -3.16 20.41 3.89
C ALA A 104 -3.85 19.86 5.16
N SER A 105 -4.86 19.01 5.01
CA SER A 105 -5.62 18.40 6.10
C SER A 105 -5.42 16.90 6.18
N PHE A 106 -5.36 16.37 7.38
CA PHE A 106 -5.36 14.92 7.61
C PHE A 106 -6.71 14.33 7.19
N GLY A 107 -6.70 13.16 6.53
CA GLY A 107 -7.89 12.54 5.96
C GLY A 107 -8.36 13.13 4.63
N GLY A 108 -8.06 14.41 4.35
CA GLY A 108 -8.39 15.06 3.08
C GLY A 108 -7.24 15.09 2.09
N ASN A 109 -6.05 15.41 2.58
CA ASN A 109 -4.83 15.52 1.75
C ASN A 109 -3.76 14.50 2.12
N VAL A 110 -3.83 13.95 3.31
CA VAL A 110 -2.84 13.02 3.87
C VAL A 110 -3.55 11.76 4.27
N ASN A 111 -3.17 10.67 3.65
CA ASN A 111 -3.78 9.36 3.84
C ASN A 111 -2.75 8.26 3.73
N ALA A 112 -3.14 7.07 4.20
CA ALA A 112 -2.47 5.83 3.88
C ALA A 112 -3.51 4.70 3.81
N ALA A 113 -3.12 3.59 3.22
CA ALA A 113 -3.95 2.40 3.15
C ALA A 113 -3.08 1.15 3.11
N THR A 114 -3.36 0.23 4.02
CA THR A 114 -2.78 -1.11 4.04
C THR A 114 -3.72 -2.08 3.32
N GLY A 115 -3.19 -2.71 2.29
CA GLY A 115 -3.86 -3.77 1.55
C GLY A 115 -3.28 -5.16 1.84
N VAL A 116 -3.77 -6.15 1.11
CA VAL A 116 -3.27 -7.53 1.23
C VAL A 116 -1.81 -7.63 0.78
N GLU A 117 -1.45 -7.00 -0.34
CA GLU A 117 -0.12 -7.13 -0.96
C GLU A 117 0.76 -5.91 -0.80
N GLN A 118 0.18 -4.75 -0.49
CA GLN A 118 0.91 -3.48 -0.47
C GLN A 118 0.33 -2.50 0.55
N THR A 119 1.20 -1.58 1.00
CA THR A 119 0.80 -0.41 1.78
C THR A 119 1.19 0.84 0.99
N THR A 120 0.26 1.78 0.85
CA THR A 120 0.48 3.03 0.11
C THR A 120 0.26 4.22 1.04
N TYR A 121 1.18 5.16 1.01
CA TYR A 121 1.12 6.46 1.69
C TYR A 121 0.92 7.55 0.66
N GLU A 122 0.02 8.48 0.94
CA GLU A 122 -0.45 9.47 -0.02
C GLU A 122 -0.44 10.87 0.56
N LEU A 123 0.20 11.79 -0.15
CA LEU A 123 0.12 13.22 0.10
C LEU A 123 -0.52 13.85 -1.15
N MET A 124 -1.83 14.05 -1.10
CA MET A 124 -2.64 14.44 -2.26
C MET A 124 -2.97 15.92 -2.24
N ASN A 125 -2.98 16.54 -3.43
CA ASN A 125 -3.38 17.93 -3.60
C ASN A 125 -2.65 18.90 -2.66
N ILE A 126 -1.35 18.69 -2.45
CA ILE A 126 -0.51 19.47 -1.54
C ILE A 126 -0.22 20.86 -2.12
N PRO A 127 -0.54 21.96 -1.41
CA PRO A 127 -0.28 23.32 -1.88
C PRO A 127 1.22 23.60 -1.96
N LEU A 128 1.72 23.99 -3.12
CA LEU A 128 3.12 24.40 -3.33
C LEU A 128 3.32 25.86 -2.97
N VAL A 129 3.01 26.24 -1.74
CA VAL A 129 3.08 27.64 -1.24
C VAL A 129 4.50 28.19 -1.14
N ARG A 130 5.52 27.34 -1.19
CA ARG A 130 6.94 27.68 -1.19
C ARG A 130 7.77 26.55 -1.79
N GLN A 131 8.96 26.86 -2.30
CA GLN A 131 9.85 25.93 -2.98
C GLN A 131 10.21 24.69 -2.12
N THR A 132 10.35 24.85 -0.81
CA THR A 132 10.77 23.77 0.11
C THR A 132 9.70 22.71 0.37
N VAL A 133 8.45 22.90 -0.08
CA VAL A 133 7.36 21.95 0.17
C VAL A 133 7.64 20.61 -0.48
N ILE A 134 8.16 20.60 -1.72
CA ILE A 134 8.49 19.37 -2.44
C ILE A 134 9.54 18.56 -1.66
N ASP A 135 10.64 19.20 -1.27
CA ASP A 135 11.73 18.54 -0.54
C ASP A 135 11.23 17.97 0.80
N THR A 136 10.39 18.75 1.50
CA THR A 136 9.84 18.30 2.79
C THR A 136 8.86 17.13 2.62
N CYS A 137 8.01 17.15 1.60
CA CYS A 137 7.11 16.01 1.32
C CYS A 137 7.90 14.74 0.92
N LEU A 138 8.96 14.87 0.14
CA LEU A 138 9.85 13.75 -0.17
C LEU A 138 10.58 13.25 1.08
N LEU A 139 11.00 14.16 2.00
CA LEU A 139 11.59 13.76 3.28
C LEU A 139 10.59 13.02 4.17
N ILE A 140 9.31 13.40 4.18
CA ILE A 140 8.25 12.67 4.89
C ILE A 140 8.15 11.22 4.35
N LEU A 141 8.06 11.04 3.03
CA LEU A 141 7.99 9.71 2.43
C LEU A 141 9.27 8.90 2.65
N HIS A 142 10.44 9.54 2.64
CA HIS A 142 11.70 8.92 3.01
C HIS A 142 11.68 8.42 4.46
N ASP A 143 11.18 9.22 5.40
CA ASP A 143 11.06 8.81 6.80
C ASP A 143 10.07 7.66 6.97
N TYR A 144 8.95 7.65 6.26
CA TYR A 144 8.00 6.53 6.25
C TYR A 144 8.65 5.21 5.79
N SER A 145 9.60 5.29 4.86
CA SER A 145 10.26 4.09 4.34
C SER A 145 11.24 3.45 5.31
N HIS A 146 11.85 4.21 6.27
CA HIS A 146 12.98 3.70 7.07
C HIS A 146 13.10 4.27 8.50
N PHE A 147 12.41 5.36 8.84
CA PHE A 147 12.73 6.13 10.02
C PHE A 147 11.53 6.43 10.93
N VAL A 148 10.55 5.53 10.93
CA VAL A 148 9.45 5.56 11.91
C VAL A 148 10.03 5.25 13.29
N THR A 149 9.72 6.08 14.29
CA THR A 149 10.35 5.98 15.62
C THR A 149 9.79 4.85 16.48
N CYS A 150 8.53 4.45 16.25
CA CYS A 150 7.83 3.42 17.03
C CYS A 150 8.02 3.59 18.54
N ASP A 151 7.77 4.82 19.04
CA ASP A 151 7.87 5.12 20.47
C ASP A 151 6.89 4.23 21.27
N PRO A 152 7.33 3.53 22.32
CA PRO A 152 6.47 2.63 23.09
C PRO A 152 5.18 3.28 23.62
N LYS A 153 5.22 4.55 24.00
CA LYS A 153 4.03 5.27 24.49
C LYS A 153 3.04 5.54 23.34
N GLU A 154 3.55 5.87 22.17
CA GLU A 154 2.71 6.07 20.98
C GLU A 154 2.13 4.73 20.50
N ILE A 155 2.89 3.64 20.57
CA ILE A 155 2.39 2.28 20.27
C ILE A 155 1.23 1.94 21.22
N ASP A 156 1.40 2.12 22.53
CA ASP A 156 0.35 1.81 23.51
C ASP A 156 -0.90 2.69 23.32
N ALA A 157 -0.72 3.97 22.98
CA ALA A 157 -1.82 4.87 22.69
C ALA A 157 -2.56 4.47 21.40
N GLU A 158 -1.83 4.14 20.33
CA GLU A 158 -2.40 3.80 19.03
C GLU A 158 -3.11 2.44 19.03
N ARG A 159 -2.67 1.51 19.88
CA ARG A 159 -3.31 0.21 20.10
C ARG A 159 -4.80 0.33 20.34
N GLY A 160 -5.21 1.23 21.23
CA GLY A 160 -6.61 1.50 21.53
C GLY A 160 -7.39 2.03 20.32
N VAL A 161 -6.74 2.86 19.50
CA VAL A 161 -7.33 3.43 18.28
C VAL A 161 -7.62 2.33 17.26
N ILE A 162 -6.66 1.44 17.02
CA ILE A 162 -6.80 0.35 16.05
C ILE A 162 -7.82 -0.70 16.50
N ILE A 163 -7.84 -1.03 17.79
CA ILE A 163 -8.86 -1.93 18.37
C ILE A 163 -10.26 -1.33 18.18
N GLU A 164 -10.43 -0.04 18.40
CA GLU A 164 -11.71 0.63 18.19
C GLU A 164 -12.09 0.68 16.70
N GLU A 165 -11.14 0.95 15.80
CA GLU A 165 -11.34 0.89 14.36
C GLU A 165 -11.81 -0.52 13.93
N ARG A 166 -11.15 -1.58 14.43
CA ARG A 166 -11.54 -2.96 14.18
C ARG A 166 -12.98 -3.21 14.65
N ARG A 167 -13.35 -2.70 15.82
CA ARG A 167 -14.70 -2.83 16.37
C ARG A 167 -15.73 -2.16 15.45
N GLN A 168 -15.44 -0.96 14.96
CA GLN A 168 -16.35 -0.18 14.10
C GLN A 168 -16.52 -0.80 12.71
N ARG A 169 -15.45 -1.34 12.14
CA ARG A 169 -15.49 -1.97 10.80
C ARG A 169 -16.16 -3.34 10.82
N ARG A 170 -16.28 -4.03 11.96
CA ARG A 170 -16.80 -5.41 12.08
C ARG A 170 -18.33 -5.49 12.07
N ASP A 171 -18.94 -4.93 11.02
CA ASP A 171 -20.37 -5.10 10.75
C ASP A 171 -20.73 -6.54 10.28
N ALA A 172 -21.99 -6.76 9.90
CA ALA A 172 -22.45 -8.07 9.43
C ALA A 172 -21.75 -8.50 8.14
N ASN A 173 -21.52 -7.58 7.20
CA ASN A 173 -20.87 -7.87 5.92
C ASN A 173 -19.41 -8.25 6.11
N TRP A 174 -18.69 -7.54 6.99
CA TRP A 174 -17.32 -7.87 7.33
C TRP A 174 -17.20 -9.27 7.96
N ARG A 175 -18.06 -9.58 8.94
CA ARG A 175 -18.06 -10.92 9.56
C ARG A 175 -18.38 -12.04 8.58
N MET A 176 -19.24 -11.77 7.60
CA MET A 176 -19.56 -12.71 6.53
C MET A 176 -18.34 -12.87 5.60
N HIS A 177 -17.70 -11.77 5.23
CA HIS A 177 -16.50 -11.77 4.41
C HIS A 177 -15.37 -12.60 5.05
N GLU A 178 -15.02 -12.33 6.31
CA GLU A 178 -14.02 -13.12 7.06
C GLU A 178 -14.31 -14.63 7.01
N LYS A 179 -15.57 -15.02 7.14
CA LYS A 179 -15.97 -16.45 7.12
C LYS A 179 -15.93 -17.08 5.72
N THR A 180 -16.08 -16.27 4.68
CA THR A 180 -16.13 -16.77 3.29
C THR A 180 -14.76 -16.79 2.62
N LEU A 181 -13.79 -16.01 3.10
CA LEU A 181 -12.44 -15.97 2.55
C LEU A 181 -11.79 -17.35 2.34
N PRO A 182 -11.79 -18.28 3.33
CA PRO A 182 -11.20 -19.60 3.15
C PRO A 182 -11.88 -20.43 2.05
N TYR A 183 -13.16 -20.19 1.78
CA TYR A 183 -13.91 -20.90 0.71
C TYR A 183 -13.54 -20.36 -0.69
N TYR A 184 -13.21 -19.07 -0.81
CA TYR A 184 -12.78 -18.47 -2.07
C TYR A 184 -11.32 -18.75 -2.38
N TYR A 185 -10.45 -18.71 -1.37
CA TYR A 185 -9.00 -18.74 -1.55
C TYR A 185 -8.34 -20.02 -1.03
N GLY A 186 -9.10 -20.93 -0.42
CA GLY A 186 -8.61 -22.21 0.10
C GLY A 186 -7.49 -22.02 1.12
N ASP A 187 -6.50 -22.92 1.05
CA ASP A 187 -5.35 -22.94 1.95
C ASP A 187 -4.26 -21.90 1.62
N THR A 188 -4.55 -20.94 0.73
CA THR A 188 -3.62 -19.84 0.45
C THR A 188 -3.65 -18.80 1.56
N LYS A 189 -2.60 -18.00 1.67
CA LYS A 189 -2.56 -16.88 2.63
C LYS A 189 -3.68 -15.86 2.44
N TYR A 190 -4.22 -15.71 1.23
CA TYR A 190 -5.38 -14.85 0.97
C TYR A 190 -6.64 -15.29 1.71
N GLY A 191 -6.75 -16.59 2.03
CA GLY A 191 -7.88 -17.14 2.79
C GLY A 191 -7.81 -16.93 4.28
N SER A 192 -6.64 -16.53 4.81
CA SER A 192 -6.39 -16.44 6.25
C SER A 192 -5.91 -15.10 6.74
N CYS A 193 -5.32 -14.24 5.87
CA CYS A 193 -4.84 -12.91 6.30
C CYS A 193 -6.00 -11.95 6.54
N THR A 194 -5.91 -11.16 7.62
CA THR A 194 -6.80 -10.04 7.87
C THR A 194 -6.01 -8.72 7.78
N LEU A 195 -6.66 -7.62 7.39
CA LEU A 195 -5.96 -6.35 7.20
C LEU A 195 -5.70 -5.62 8.53
N ILE A 196 -6.65 -5.71 9.45
CA ILE A 196 -6.59 -5.02 10.75
C ILE A 196 -5.92 -5.88 11.82
N GLY A 197 -5.91 -7.19 11.63
CA GLY A 197 -5.38 -8.14 12.59
C GLY A 197 -6.41 -8.68 13.58
N SER A 198 -5.99 -9.72 14.31
CA SER A 198 -6.77 -10.29 15.40
C SER A 198 -6.73 -9.38 16.65
N GLN A 199 -7.74 -9.47 17.48
CA GLN A 199 -7.70 -8.71 18.74
C GLN A 199 -6.56 -9.16 19.64
N GLU A 200 -6.27 -10.46 19.69
CA GLU A 200 -5.20 -11.03 20.49
C GLU A 200 -3.83 -10.46 20.10
N ASN A 201 -3.54 -10.40 18.79
CA ASN A 201 -2.28 -9.84 18.31
C ASN A 201 -2.19 -8.33 18.61
N LEU A 202 -3.28 -7.59 18.35
CA LEU A 202 -3.31 -6.14 18.61
C LEU A 202 -3.09 -5.80 20.09
N GLU A 203 -3.47 -6.68 21.01
CA GLU A 203 -3.24 -6.51 22.46
C GLU A 203 -1.81 -6.86 22.88
N THR A 204 -1.06 -7.59 22.06
CA THR A 204 0.26 -8.15 22.41
C THR A 204 1.45 -7.58 21.66
N PHE A 205 1.24 -6.89 20.54
CA PHE A 205 2.31 -6.23 19.77
C PHE A 205 3.13 -5.25 20.61
#